data_b3b513e81fdd5516bcb9e51fcfe8b578
#
_entry.id   b3b513e81fdd5516bcb9e51fcfe8b578
#
_cell.length_a   1.000
_cell.length_b   1.000
_cell.length_c   1.000
_cell.angle_alpha   90.00
_cell.angle_beta   90.00
_cell.angle_gamma   90.00
#
_symmetry.space_group_name_H-M   'P 1'
#
loop_
_entity.id
_entity.type
_entity.pdbx_description
1 polymer ?
#
loop_
_entity_poly.entity_id
_entity_poly.type
_entity_poly.pdbx_seq_one_letter_code
_entity_poly.pdbx_strand_id
1 'polypeptide(L)'
;AYFRDYATLRWSGSDNLLVPAAVGGILLKEVMWSQDFLGGMHVAESDEEVEAASATMDQDGKHKLGVSAADGFNGMMLTEQSIDKLAILQGQLGFDGKTLGAKITPQYDPAKGVVYFPHQVKVTETSKNDAGAIGKLEVVDGSAQLRDAWMLLWPLSEFYAFSDQRSANTNQNPAFHAVFDGAPFAAAPAANKANDLAKAVAGSDAFSLALNLSNLTFKNLAALHFEPKAGTLVDSWQEGKQSAHVTTFDAAYALVALQIFQRA
;
A
#
# COMPACT_ATOMS: atom_id res chain seq x y z
N ALA A 1 2.94 -28.37 -13.00
CA ALA A 1 2.26 -27.07 -12.97
C ALA A 1 1.12 -27.15 -11.96
N TYR A 2 1.17 -26.35 -10.93
CA TYR A 2 0.11 -26.27 -9.93
C TYR A 2 -0.90 -25.25 -10.41
N PHE A 3 -2.00 -25.68 -10.96
CA PHE A 3 -3.12 -24.80 -11.23
C PHE A 3 -3.95 -24.69 -9.96
N ARG A 4 -3.92 -23.54 -9.31
CA ARG A 4 -4.94 -23.20 -8.32
C ARG A 4 -6.20 -22.85 -9.09
N ASP A 5 -7.22 -23.66 -8.92
CA ASP A 5 -8.57 -23.29 -9.30
C ASP A 5 -9.10 -22.33 -8.24
N TYR A 6 -8.92 -21.03 -8.47
CA TYR A 6 -9.44 -19.99 -7.57
C TYR A 6 -10.95 -20.01 -7.44
N ALA A 7 -11.65 -20.60 -8.39
CA ALA A 7 -13.10 -20.75 -8.33
C ALA A 7 -13.54 -21.72 -7.21
N THR A 8 -12.65 -22.61 -6.77
CA THR A 8 -12.95 -23.56 -5.67
C THR A 8 -12.41 -23.09 -4.32
N LEU A 9 -11.58 -22.05 -4.26
CA LEU A 9 -11.15 -21.43 -3.01
C LEU A 9 -12.32 -20.64 -2.41
N ARG A 10 -13.28 -21.36 -1.87
CA ARG A 10 -14.33 -20.75 -1.06
C ARG A 10 -13.76 -20.40 0.30
N TRP A 11 -14.02 -19.20 0.72
CA TRP A 11 -13.77 -18.72 2.07
C TRP A 11 -14.85 -19.31 3.01
N SER A 12 -15.00 -20.65 2.99
CA SER A 12 -15.98 -21.32 3.85
C SER A 12 -15.57 -21.12 5.31
N GLY A 13 -16.46 -20.54 6.09
CA GLY A 13 -16.18 -20.18 7.48
C GLY A 13 -15.62 -18.78 7.70
N SER A 14 -15.44 -17.97 6.65
CA SER A 14 -15.16 -16.55 6.79
C SER A 14 -16.46 -15.77 6.94
N ASP A 15 -16.43 -14.73 7.73
CA ASP A 15 -17.55 -13.78 7.89
C ASP A 15 -17.60 -12.75 6.77
N ASN A 16 -16.72 -12.88 5.76
CA ASN A 16 -16.55 -11.97 4.63
C ASN A 16 -16.28 -10.52 5.07
N LEU A 17 -15.56 -10.36 6.17
CA LEU A 17 -15.17 -9.06 6.70
C LEU A 17 -13.79 -8.66 6.19
N LEU A 18 -13.71 -7.46 5.63
CA LEU A 18 -12.47 -6.78 5.34
C LEU A 18 -12.13 -5.89 6.52
N VAL A 19 -10.93 -6.07 7.08
CA VAL A 19 -10.37 -5.27 8.18
C VAL A 19 -9.09 -4.63 7.68
N PRO A 20 -8.95 -3.29 7.77
CA PRO A 20 -7.77 -2.60 7.24
C PRO A 20 -6.44 -3.10 7.82
N ALA A 21 -6.40 -3.45 9.11
CA ALA A 21 -5.21 -4.05 9.72
C ALA A 21 -4.79 -5.37 9.05
N ALA A 22 -5.75 -6.21 8.66
CA ALA A 22 -5.45 -7.47 7.97
C ALA A 22 -4.92 -7.19 6.55
N VAL A 23 -5.52 -6.23 5.83
CA VAL A 23 -5.02 -5.77 4.52
C VAL A 23 -3.60 -5.23 4.65
N GLY A 24 -3.35 -4.39 5.66
CA GLY A 24 -2.03 -3.83 5.94
C GLY A 24 -0.98 -4.91 6.25
N GLY A 25 -1.34 -5.94 7.03
CA GLY A 25 -0.45 -7.05 7.36
C GLY A 25 -0.07 -7.90 6.14
N ILE A 26 -1.01 -8.11 5.20
CA ILE A 26 -0.71 -8.79 3.92
C ILE A 26 0.16 -7.89 3.05
N LEU A 27 -0.23 -6.63 2.90
CA LEU A 27 0.49 -5.63 2.09
C LEU A 27 1.94 -5.47 2.57
N LEU A 28 2.18 -5.46 3.89
CA LEU A 28 3.54 -5.38 4.42
C LEU A 28 4.41 -6.54 3.94
N LYS A 29 3.89 -7.77 3.98
CA LYS A 29 4.62 -8.94 3.50
C LYS A 29 4.88 -8.86 1.99
N GLU A 30 3.87 -8.49 1.22
CA GLU A 30 4.00 -8.34 -0.23
C GLU A 30 5.07 -7.31 -0.60
N VAL A 31 5.06 -6.15 0.05
CA VAL A 31 6.04 -5.08 -0.19
C VAL A 31 7.45 -5.52 0.20
N MET A 32 7.62 -6.10 1.39
CA MET A 32 8.93 -6.57 1.86
C MET A 32 9.49 -7.67 0.95
N TRP A 33 8.67 -8.63 0.56
CA TRP A 33 9.12 -9.69 -0.35
C TRP A 33 9.33 -9.19 -1.78
N SER A 34 8.54 -8.23 -2.25
CA SER A 34 8.82 -7.58 -3.54
C SER A 34 10.19 -6.92 -3.54
N GLN A 35 10.54 -6.23 -2.46
CA GLN A 35 11.85 -5.60 -2.31
C GLN A 35 12.97 -6.65 -2.32
N ASP A 36 12.80 -7.77 -1.61
CA ASP A 36 13.79 -8.84 -1.59
C ASP A 36 13.96 -9.47 -2.97
N PHE A 37 12.88 -9.84 -3.63
CA PHE A 37 12.92 -10.46 -4.96
C PHE A 37 13.44 -9.51 -6.05
N LEU A 38 12.96 -8.27 -6.08
CA LEU A 38 13.40 -7.28 -7.07
C LEU A 38 14.74 -6.64 -6.69
N GLY A 39 15.11 -6.62 -5.40
CA GLY A 39 16.41 -6.13 -4.95
C GLY A 39 17.58 -6.97 -5.44
N GLY A 40 17.35 -8.23 -5.81
CA GLY A 40 18.30 -9.05 -6.53
C GLY A 40 18.45 -8.71 -8.02
N MET A 41 17.52 -7.91 -8.59
CA MET A 41 17.64 -7.46 -9.98
C MET A 41 18.80 -6.46 -10.10
N HIS A 42 19.74 -6.75 -10.96
CA HIS A 42 20.91 -5.91 -11.22
C HIS A 42 21.32 -5.99 -12.69
N VAL A 43 22.19 -5.12 -13.11
CA VAL A 43 22.81 -5.24 -14.45
C VAL A 43 23.70 -6.47 -14.43
N ALA A 44 23.51 -7.35 -15.39
CA ALA A 44 24.28 -8.59 -15.48
C ALA A 44 25.78 -8.28 -15.66
N GLU A 45 26.59 -8.87 -14.80
CA GLU A 45 28.05 -8.69 -14.78
C GLU A 45 28.79 -9.80 -15.54
N SER A 46 28.12 -10.92 -15.82
CA SER A 46 28.70 -12.09 -16.48
C SER A 46 27.76 -12.69 -17.53
N ASP A 47 28.35 -13.45 -18.47
CA ASP A 47 27.57 -14.16 -19.47
C ASP A 47 26.63 -15.21 -18.86
N GLU A 48 27.01 -15.81 -17.74
CA GLU A 48 26.18 -16.78 -17.01
C GLU A 48 24.95 -16.10 -16.41
N GLU A 49 25.10 -14.90 -15.85
CA GLU A 49 23.96 -14.10 -15.38
C GLU A 49 23.05 -13.66 -16.52
N VAL A 50 23.64 -13.32 -17.67
CA VAL A 50 22.89 -12.98 -18.88
C VAL A 50 22.05 -14.14 -19.36
N GLU A 51 22.57 -15.37 -19.32
CA GLU A 51 21.84 -16.57 -19.68
C GLU A 51 20.73 -16.87 -18.69
N ALA A 52 20.99 -16.74 -17.39
CA ALA A 52 20.00 -16.95 -16.33
C ALA A 52 18.86 -15.92 -16.36
N ALA A 53 19.19 -14.67 -16.67
CA ALA A 53 18.23 -13.56 -16.74
C ALA A 53 17.56 -13.39 -18.11
N SER A 54 17.81 -14.20 -19.03
CA SER A 54 17.71 -14.27 -20.50
C SER A 54 16.69 -13.42 -21.25
N ALA A 55 15.78 -12.71 -20.60
CA ALA A 55 14.76 -11.92 -21.28
C ALA A 55 14.49 -10.55 -20.64
N THR A 56 15.01 -10.28 -19.47
CA THR A 56 14.71 -9.03 -18.76
C THR A 56 15.71 -7.96 -19.15
N MET A 57 15.24 -6.93 -19.82
CA MET A 57 16.01 -5.76 -20.20
C MET A 57 15.56 -4.56 -19.38
N ASP A 58 16.47 -3.62 -19.14
CA ASP A 58 16.09 -2.31 -18.64
C ASP A 58 15.26 -1.54 -19.69
N GLN A 59 14.70 -0.41 -19.29
CA GLN A 59 13.78 0.35 -20.11
C GLN A 59 14.38 0.87 -21.42
N ASP A 60 15.66 1.20 -21.43
CA ASP A 60 16.34 1.63 -22.69
C ASP A 60 16.83 0.46 -23.54
N GLY A 61 16.58 -0.76 -23.12
CA GLY A 61 16.98 -1.96 -23.85
C GLY A 61 18.50 -2.15 -23.96
N LYS A 62 19.27 -1.46 -23.10
CA LYS A 62 20.73 -1.45 -23.19
C LYS A 62 21.39 -2.45 -22.25
N HIS A 63 20.74 -2.76 -21.14
CA HIS A 63 21.29 -3.63 -20.09
C HIS A 63 20.35 -4.79 -19.84
N LYS A 64 20.89 -5.96 -19.67
CA LYS A 64 20.14 -7.11 -19.21
C LYS A 64 20.10 -7.10 -17.67
N LEU A 65 18.93 -7.33 -17.15
CA LEU A 65 18.73 -7.39 -15.68
C LEU A 65 19.04 -8.80 -15.22
N GLY A 66 20.02 -8.92 -14.31
CA GLY A 66 20.44 -10.20 -13.77
C GLY A 66 19.60 -10.59 -12.56
N VAL A 67 18.71 -11.54 -12.71
CA VAL A 67 18.04 -12.26 -11.60
C VAL A 67 17.55 -13.58 -12.16
N SER A 68 17.31 -14.55 -11.30
CA SER A 68 16.55 -15.70 -11.74
C SER A 68 15.18 -15.20 -12.26
N ALA A 69 14.76 -15.69 -13.41
CA ALA A 69 13.48 -15.31 -13.99
C ALA A 69 12.29 -15.58 -13.03
N ALA A 70 12.43 -16.58 -12.15
CA ALA A 70 11.45 -16.90 -11.12
C ALA A 70 11.35 -15.81 -10.05
N ASP A 71 12.45 -15.27 -9.57
CA ASP A 71 12.47 -14.23 -8.55
C ASP A 71 11.95 -12.90 -9.11
N GLY A 72 12.37 -12.53 -10.31
CA GLY A 72 11.84 -11.36 -11.02
C GLY A 72 10.32 -11.44 -11.20
N PHE A 73 9.81 -12.60 -11.62
CA PHE A 73 8.37 -12.83 -11.77
C PHE A 73 7.64 -12.73 -10.42
N ASN A 74 8.15 -13.37 -9.37
CA ASN A 74 7.56 -13.31 -8.04
C ASN A 74 7.52 -11.87 -7.51
N GLY A 75 8.61 -11.14 -7.65
CA GLY A 75 8.68 -9.73 -7.23
C GLY A 75 7.67 -8.84 -7.96
N MET A 76 7.54 -9.01 -9.27
CA MET A 76 6.57 -8.27 -10.07
C MET A 76 5.12 -8.63 -9.72
N MET A 77 4.82 -9.90 -9.52
CA MET A 77 3.48 -10.35 -9.12
C MET A 77 3.07 -9.79 -7.75
N LEU A 78 3.99 -9.79 -6.79
CA LEU A 78 3.73 -9.21 -5.46
C LEU A 78 3.57 -7.68 -5.53
N THR A 79 4.32 -7.03 -6.39
CA THR A 79 4.20 -5.58 -6.62
C THR A 79 2.84 -5.25 -7.24
N GLU A 80 2.40 -6.00 -8.25
CA GLU A 80 1.08 -5.81 -8.86
C GLU A 80 -0.05 -6.03 -7.85
N GLN A 81 0.00 -7.10 -7.06
CA GLN A 81 -0.97 -7.35 -6.00
C GLN A 81 -0.99 -6.23 -4.94
N SER A 82 0.16 -5.62 -4.67
CA SER A 82 0.25 -4.45 -3.80
C SER A 82 -0.45 -3.25 -4.43
N ILE A 83 -0.19 -2.95 -5.70
CA ILE A 83 -0.83 -1.85 -6.45
C ILE A 83 -2.34 -2.02 -6.46
N ASP A 84 -2.84 -3.23 -6.72
CA ASP A 84 -4.27 -3.52 -6.71
C ASP A 84 -4.91 -3.23 -5.34
N LYS A 85 -4.24 -3.62 -4.24
CA LYS A 85 -4.71 -3.29 -2.89
C LYS A 85 -4.73 -1.78 -2.63
N LEU A 86 -3.70 -1.06 -3.06
CA LEU A 86 -3.67 0.39 -2.96
C LEU A 86 -4.81 1.03 -3.77
N ALA A 87 -5.09 0.52 -4.97
CA ALA A 87 -6.17 1.01 -5.82
C ALA A 87 -7.56 0.77 -5.18
N ILE A 88 -7.77 -0.39 -4.56
CA ILE A 88 -9.01 -0.70 -3.83
C ILE A 88 -9.15 0.22 -2.60
N LEU A 89 -8.10 0.38 -1.82
CA LEU A 89 -8.10 1.29 -0.66
C LEU A 89 -8.47 2.71 -1.09
N GLN A 90 -7.82 3.25 -2.13
CA GLN A 90 -8.07 4.61 -2.59
C GLN A 90 -9.44 4.79 -3.25
N GLY A 91 -9.88 3.81 -4.03
CA GLY A 91 -11.09 3.94 -4.85
C GLY A 91 -12.39 3.53 -4.16
N GLN A 92 -12.32 2.64 -3.17
CA GLN A 92 -13.52 2.00 -2.63
C GLN A 92 -13.67 2.09 -1.11
N LEU A 93 -12.59 2.21 -0.34
CA LEU A 93 -12.63 2.06 1.11
C LEU A 93 -12.55 3.37 1.89
N GLY A 94 -12.39 4.52 1.25
CA GLY A 94 -12.50 5.80 1.91
C GLY A 94 -13.90 5.96 2.54
N PHE A 95 -13.97 6.33 3.82
CA PHE A 95 -15.22 6.50 4.56
C PHE A 95 -15.27 7.88 5.21
N ASP A 96 -16.32 8.63 4.99
CA ASP A 96 -16.52 9.98 5.54
C ASP A 96 -17.36 10.00 6.83
N GLY A 97 -17.58 8.85 7.45
CA GLY A 97 -18.46 8.65 8.58
C GLY A 97 -19.92 8.33 8.20
N LYS A 98 -20.26 8.38 6.91
CA LYS A 98 -21.61 8.09 6.39
C LYS A 98 -21.58 7.23 5.14
N THR A 99 -20.70 7.54 4.21
CA THR A 99 -20.65 6.94 2.87
C THR A 99 -19.29 6.29 2.64
N LEU A 100 -19.30 5.03 2.20
CA LEU A 100 -18.13 4.32 1.73
C LEU A 100 -17.82 4.72 0.27
N GLY A 101 -16.55 4.72 -0.11
CA GLY A 101 -16.08 5.20 -1.41
C GLY A 101 -15.87 6.73 -1.45
N ALA A 102 -15.74 7.36 -0.28
CA ALA A 102 -15.39 8.78 -0.17
C ALA A 102 -14.04 9.04 -0.85
N LYS A 103 -13.98 10.13 -1.62
CA LYS A 103 -12.82 10.45 -2.44
C LYS A 103 -11.59 10.80 -1.61
N ILE A 104 -10.51 10.07 -1.82
CA ILE A 104 -9.18 10.36 -1.29
C ILE A 104 -8.42 11.19 -2.32
N THR A 105 -7.90 12.34 -1.91
CA THR A 105 -7.18 13.27 -2.79
C THR A 105 -5.79 13.60 -2.25
N PRO A 106 -4.85 14.01 -3.11
CA PRO A 106 -3.51 14.45 -2.67
C PRO A 106 -3.56 15.62 -1.68
N GLN A 107 -4.59 16.46 -1.77
CA GLN A 107 -4.79 17.63 -0.93
C GLN A 107 -5.67 17.33 0.29
N TYR A 108 -5.77 16.05 0.70
CA TYR A 108 -6.56 15.69 1.87
C TYR A 108 -6.16 16.52 3.10
N ASP A 109 -7.18 17.07 3.75
CA ASP A 109 -7.04 17.90 4.95
C ASP A 109 -8.18 17.53 5.92
N PRO A 110 -7.88 16.86 7.06
CA PRO A 110 -8.92 16.43 8.00
C PRO A 110 -9.69 17.59 8.64
N ALA A 111 -9.15 18.81 8.63
CA ALA A 111 -9.86 19.99 9.11
C ALA A 111 -11.02 20.40 8.19
N LYS A 112 -11.02 19.98 6.94
CA LYS A 112 -12.08 20.23 5.95
C LYS A 112 -13.12 19.12 5.86
N GLY A 113 -12.84 18.00 6.50
CA GLY A 113 -13.69 16.82 6.52
C GLY A 113 -12.83 15.57 6.64
N VAL A 114 -13.25 14.67 7.51
CA VAL A 114 -12.50 13.44 7.78
C VAL A 114 -12.87 12.38 6.76
N VAL A 115 -11.86 11.76 6.15
CA VAL A 115 -11.98 10.52 5.37
C VAL A 115 -10.97 9.54 5.91
N TYR A 116 -11.41 8.34 6.26
CA TYR A 116 -10.57 7.29 6.87
C TYR A 116 -11.01 5.91 6.42
N PHE A 117 -10.36 4.85 6.87
CA PHE A 117 -10.78 3.48 6.61
C PHE A 117 -11.59 2.95 7.79
N PRO A 118 -12.83 2.51 7.59
CA PRO A 118 -13.66 1.98 8.68
C PRO A 118 -13.12 0.63 9.15
N HIS A 119 -13.27 0.31 10.43
CA HIS A 119 -12.68 -0.88 11.04
C HIS A 119 -13.14 -2.19 10.38
N GLN A 120 -14.43 -2.29 10.02
CA GLN A 120 -14.95 -3.50 9.40
C GLN A 120 -15.88 -3.17 8.24
N VAL A 121 -15.60 -3.79 7.10
CA VAL A 121 -16.43 -3.71 5.90
C VAL A 121 -16.82 -5.12 5.47
N LYS A 122 -18.11 -5.39 5.38
CA LYS A 122 -18.60 -6.64 4.83
C LYS A 122 -18.53 -6.62 3.32
N VAL A 123 -17.97 -7.69 2.76
CA VAL A 123 -17.82 -7.88 1.32
C VAL A 123 -18.86 -8.91 0.86
N THR A 124 -19.65 -8.57 -0.16
CA THR A 124 -20.54 -9.51 -0.85
C THR A 124 -20.01 -9.70 -2.27
N GLU A 125 -19.85 -10.94 -2.69
CA GLU A 125 -19.40 -11.28 -4.04
C GLU A 125 -20.51 -11.10 -5.08
N THR A 126 -20.14 -10.73 -6.32
CA THR A 126 -21.11 -10.50 -7.41
C THR A 126 -21.75 -11.76 -7.94
N SER A 127 -21.03 -12.88 -7.96
CA SER A 127 -21.58 -14.17 -8.37
C SER A 127 -20.88 -15.33 -7.70
N LYS A 128 -21.55 -16.48 -7.65
CA LYS A 128 -20.96 -17.72 -7.12
C LYS A 128 -19.86 -18.29 -8.03
N ASN A 129 -19.77 -17.84 -9.27
CA ASN A 129 -18.82 -18.35 -10.26
C ASN A 129 -17.63 -17.42 -10.45
N ASP A 130 -17.74 -16.14 -10.06
CA ASP A 130 -16.65 -15.16 -10.09
C ASP A 130 -16.05 -15.01 -8.69
N ALA A 131 -15.38 -16.05 -8.23
CA ALA A 131 -14.75 -16.06 -6.93
C ALA A 131 -13.75 -14.90 -6.80
N GLY A 132 -13.99 -14.04 -5.81
CA GLY A 132 -13.16 -12.88 -5.53
C GLY A 132 -13.62 -11.57 -6.17
N ALA A 133 -14.66 -11.54 -6.99
CA ALA A 133 -15.22 -10.28 -7.51
C ALA A 133 -16.01 -9.55 -6.41
N ILE A 134 -15.59 -8.32 -6.09
CA ILE A 134 -16.30 -7.47 -5.13
C ILE A 134 -17.59 -6.96 -5.75
N GLY A 135 -18.72 -7.35 -5.16
CA GLY A 135 -20.06 -6.89 -5.60
C GLY A 135 -20.55 -5.72 -4.76
N LYS A 136 -20.68 -5.91 -3.46
CA LYS A 136 -21.16 -4.89 -2.53
C LYS A 136 -20.25 -4.79 -1.32
N LEU A 137 -20.03 -3.57 -0.89
CA LEU A 137 -19.32 -3.24 0.34
C LEU A 137 -20.29 -2.57 1.31
N GLU A 138 -20.33 -3.02 2.56
CA GLU A 138 -21.18 -2.48 3.62
C GLU A 138 -20.36 -2.27 4.89
N VAL A 139 -20.38 -1.06 5.44
CA VAL A 139 -19.71 -0.77 6.71
C VAL A 139 -20.45 -1.48 7.84
N VAL A 140 -19.74 -2.31 8.60
CA VAL A 140 -20.23 -3.02 9.79
C VAL A 140 -19.78 -2.30 11.04
N ASP A 141 -18.52 -1.88 11.10
CA ASP A 141 -17.97 -1.04 12.14
C ASP A 141 -17.29 0.17 11.50
N GLY A 142 -17.89 1.34 11.69
CA GLY A 142 -17.44 2.62 11.15
C GLY A 142 -16.40 3.34 12.02
N SER A 143 -15.90 2.74 13.10
CA SER A 143 -14.86 3.34 13.92
C SER A 143 -13.51 3.40 13.18
N ALA A 144 -12.70 4.43 13.48
CA ALA A 144 -11.28 4.43 13.13
C ALA A 144 -10.50 3.79 14.27
N GLN A 145 -9.69 2.79 13.97
CA GLN A 145 -8.85 2.09 14.95
C GLN A 145 -7.38 2.44 14.74
N LEU A 146 -6.66 2.70 15.85
CA LEU A 146 -5.22 2.97 15.80
C LEU A 146 -4.45 1.81 15.16
N ARG A 147 -4.87 0.57 15.46
CA ARG A 147 -4.27 -0.63 14.85
C ARG A 147 -4.39 -0.62 13.33
N ASP A 148 -5.55 -0.31 12.80
CA ASP A 148 -5.78 -0.22 11.35
C ASP A 148 -4.89 0.86 10.73
N ALA A 149 -4.76 2.00 11.41
CA ALA A 149 -3.97 3.12 10.92
C ALA A 149 -2.47 2.78 10.84
N TRP A 150 -1.86 2.23 11.93
CA TRP A 150 -0.43 1.93 11.88
C TRP A 150 -0.10 0.71 11.02
N MET A 151 -0.99 -0.29 10.97
CA MET A 151 -0.82 -1.47 10.11
C MET A 151 -0.87 -1.10 8.63
N LEU A 152 -1.57 -0.03 8.25
CA LEU A 152 -1.56 0.50 6.89
C LEU A 152 -0.40 1.47 6.66
N LEU A 153 -0.11 2.37 7.60
CA LEU A 153 0.93 3.39 7.41
C LEU A 153 2.30 2.77 7.12
N TRP A 154 2.65 1.71 7.82
CA TRP A 154 3.93 1.04 7.63
C TRP A 154 4.14 0.54 6.19
N PRO A 155 3.33 -0.39 5.67
CA PRO A 155 3.53 -0.88 4.30
C PRO A 155 3.35 0.19 3.23
N LEU A 156 2.47 1.17 3.44
CA LEU A 156 2.29 2.29 2.53
C LEU A 156 3.56 3.15 2.44
N SER A 157 4.23 3.37 3.57
CA SER A 157 5.50 4.11 3.61
C SER A 157 6.64 3.33 2.94
N GLU A 158 6.73 2.03 3.20
CA GLU A 158 7.72 1.18 2.53
C GLU A 158 7.47 1.12 1.01
N PHE A 159 6.21 1.00 0.60
CA PHE A 159 5.86 0.98 -0.82
C PHE A 159 6.07 2.34 -1.49
N TYR A 160 5.85 3.44 -0.78
CA TYR A 160 6.19 4.78 -1.25
C TYR A 160 7.69 4.90 -1.53
N ALA A 161 8.55 4.52 -0.56
CA ALA A 161 10.00 4.54 -0.73
C ALA A 161 10.46 3.58 -1.87
N PHE A 162 9.83 2.43 -1.97
CA PHE A 162 10.07 1.43 -3.00
C PHE A 162 9.74 1.91 -4.42
N SER A 163 8.66 2.65 -4.59
CA SER A 163 8.18 3.15 -5.88
C SER A 163 8.67 4.56 -6.23
N ASP A 164 9.43 5.20 -5.36
CA ASP A 164 9.92 6.58 -5.57
C ASP A 164 11.15 6.64 -6.47
N GLN A 165 10.92 6.88 -7.74
CA GLN A 165 11.97 7.02 -8.75
C GLN A 165 12.78 8.32 -8.63
N ARG A 166 12.33 9.29 -7.84
CA ARG A 166 13.07 10.55 -7.60
C ARG A 166 14.22 10.36 -6.64
N SER A 167 14.07 9.37 -5.79
CA SER A 167 15.05 9.08 -4.78
C SER A 167 16.33 8.60 -5.44
N ALA A 168 17.38 9.42 -5.40
CA ALA A 168 18.73 8.94 -5.58
C ALA A 168 19.15 8.10 -4.36
N ASN A 169 18.29 7.16 -3.97
CA ASN A 169 18.53 6.31 -2.82
C ASN A 169 19.69 5.39 -3.18
N THR A 170 20.88 5.83 -2.75
CA THR A 170 22.17 5.21 -3.06
C THR A 170 22.27 3.74 -2.62
N ASN A 171 21.30 3.28 -1.84
CA ASN A 171 21.26 1.91 -1.33
C ASN A 171 20.40 0.97 -2.20
N GLN A 172 19.73 1.49 -3.22
CA GLN A 172 18.92 0.67 -4.11
C GLN A 172 19.54 0.57 -5.50
N ASN A 173 19.53 -0.63 -6.04
CA ASN A 173 20.02 -0.90 -7.38
C ASN A 173 19.19 -0.09 -8.42
N PRO A 174 19.83 0.63 -9.35
CA PRO A 174 19.13 1.34 -10.43
C PRO A 174 18.14 0.47 -11.22
N ALA A 175 18.44 -0.80 -11.41
CA ALA A 175 17.55 -1.74 -12.09
C ALA A 175 16.24 -1.98 -11.33
N PHE A 176 16.29 -1.93 -10.00
CA PHE A 176 15.14 -2.04 -9.14
C PHE A 176 14.15 -0.88 -9.33
N HIS A 177 14.64 0.34 -9.48
CA HIS A 177 13.79 1.50 -9.75
C HIS A 177 13.24 1.52 -11.18
N ALA A 178 13.92 0.88 -12.14
CA ALA A 178 13.51 0.86 -13.55
C ALA A 178 12.14 0.19 -13.74
N VAL A 179 11.71 -0.71 -12.85
CA VAL A 179 10.39 -1.38 -12.94
C VAL A 179 9.21 -0.40 -12.81
N PHE A 180 9.42 0.77 -12.20
CA PHE A 180 8.41 1.80 -12.03
C PHE A 180 8.50 2.93 -13.07
N ASP A 181 9.33 2.79 -14.08
CA ASP A 181 9.63 3.83 -15.07
C ASP A 181 8.77 3.73 -16.34
N GLY A 182 7.66 3.04 -16.24
CA GLY A 182 6.68 2.82 -17.30
C GLY A 182 6.68 1.41 -17.88
N ALA A 183 7.55 0.52 -17.38
CA ALA A 183 7.54 -0.89 -17.76
C ALA A 183 8.14 -1.76 -16.63
N PRO A 184 7.39 -2.72 -16.06
CA PRO A 184 6.02 -3.10 -16.42
C PRO A 184 4.95 -2.22 -15.79
N PHE A 185 5.29 -1.40 -14.76
CA PHE A 185 4.33 -0.56 -14.06
C PHE A 185 4.32 0.87 -14.58
N ALA A 186 3.14 1.50 -14.50
CA ALA A 186 2.98 2.86 -14.97
C ALA A 186 3.89 3.84 -14.21
N ALA A 187 4.65 4.66 -14.95
CA ALA A 187 5.44 5.71 -14.37
C ALA A 187 4.56 6.78 -13.71
N ALA A 188 5.01 7.31 -12.58
CA ALA A 188 4.35 8.44 -11.96
C ALA A 188 4.48 9.68 -12.85
N PRO A 189 3.42 10.51 -12.94
CA PRO A 189 3.47 11.73 -13.73
C PRO A 189 4.48 12.74 -13.12
N ALA A 190 4.37 13.99 -13.47
CA ALA A 190 5.33 15.06 -13.15
C ALA A 190 5.77 15.16 -11.66
N ALA A 191 5.07 14.53 -10.74
CA ALA A 191 5.47 14.44 -9.33
C ALA A 191 6.86 13.82 -9.14
N ASN A 192 7.26 12.88 -9.99
CA ASN A 192 8.61 12.31 -9.96
C ASN A 192 9.72 13.30 -10.38
N LYS A 193 9.35 14.40 -10.99
CA LYS A 193 10.30 15.43 -11.46
C LYS A 193 10.39 16.65 -10.54
N ALA A 194 9.47 16.78 -9.61
CA ALA A 194 9.40 17.91 -8.69
C ALA A 194 9.58 17.43 -7.25
N ASN A 195 10.58 17.94 -6.55
CA ASN A 195 10.76 17.73 -5.11
C ASN A 195 9.63 18.36 -4.25
N ASP A 196 8.49 18.59 -4.82
CA ASP A 196 7.39 19.32 -4.20
C ASP A 196 6.19 18.37 -4.05
N LEU A 197 6.10 17.75 -2.87
CA LEU A 197 4.98 16.89 -2.49
C LEU A 197 3.62 17.63 -2.56
N ALA A 198 3.61 18.97 -2.45
CA ALA A 198 2.39 19.76 -2.57
C ALA A 198 1.82 19.73 -3.99
N LYS A 199 2.61 19.34 -4.97
CA LYS A 199 2.20 19.16 -6.37
C LYS A 199 1.95 17.70 -6.73
N ALA A 200 1.84 16.81 -5.75
CA ALA A 200 1.49 15.42 -6.01
C ALA A 200 0.22 15.33 -6.86
N VAL A 201 0.32 14.62 -7.95
CA VAL A 201 -0.78 14.48 -8.90
C VAL A 201 -1.59 13.25 -8.52
N ALA A 202 -2.91 13.37 -8.51
CA ALA A 202 -3.78 12.22 -8.37
C ALA A 202 -3.63 11.33 -9.60
N GLY A 203 -2.97 10.20 -9.43
CA GLY A 203 -2.76 9.19 -10.45
C GLY A 203 -3.11 7.81 -9.93
N SER A 204 -3.16 6.85 -10.84
CA SER A 204 -3.34 5.43 -10.52
C SER A 204 -2.01 4.65 -10.56
N ASP A 205 -0.90 5.36 -10.76
CA ASP A 205 0.43 4.76 -10.68
C ASP A 205 0.81 4.44 -9.22
N ALA A 206 1.72 3.51 -9.06
CA ALA A 206 2.13 2.98 -7.76
C ALA A 206 2.57 4.08 -6.78
N PHE A 207 3.39 5.01 -7.25
CA PHE A 207 3.91 6.11 -6.43
C PHE A 207 2.80 7.05 -5.95
N SER A 208 1.92 7.49 -6.87
CA SER A 208 0.80 8.40 -6.53
C SER A 208 -0.18 7.75 -5.55
N LEU A 209 -0.49 6.47 -5.72
CA LEU A 209 -1.34 5.71 -4.79
C LEU A 209 -0.71 5.66 -3.38
N ALA A 210 0.55 5.26 -3.30
CA ALA A 210 1.27 5.17 -2.03
C ALA A 210 1.36 6.53 -1.33
N LEU A 211 1.69 7.59 -2.08
CA LEU A 211 1.77 8.96 -1.57
C LEU A 211 0.44 9.43 -0.97
N ASN A 212 -0.66 9.25 -1.72
CA ASN A 212 -1.97 9.71 -1.27
C ASN A 212 -2.45 8.97 -0.02
N LEU A 213 -2.28 7.65 -0.01
CA LEU A 213 -2.74 6.80 1.08
C LEU A 213 -1.88 6.95 2.35
N SER A 214 -0.56 7.07 2.22
CA SER A 214 0.33 7.31 3.37
C SER A 214 0.07 8.68 3.99
N ASN A 215 -0.10 9.72 3.18
CA ASN A 215 -0.47 11.05 3.66
C ASN A 215 -1.83 11.08 4.37
N LEU A 216 -2.85 10.43 3.81
CA LEU A 216 -4.16 10.32 4.45
C LEU A 216 -4.03 9.61 5.80
N THR A 217 -3.34 8.47 5.84
CA THR A 217 -3.22 7.66 7.06
C THR A 217 -2.42 8.39 8.13
N PHE A 218 -1.32 9.06 7.77
CA PHE A 218 -0.52 9.88 8.70
C PHE A 218 -1.35 11.04 9.27
N LYS A 219 -2.06 11.78 8.43
CA LYS A 219 -2.89 12.91 8.88
C LYS A 219 -4.03 12.45 9.79
N ASN A 220 -4.58 11.26 9.52
CA ASN A 220 -5.59 10.66 10.39
C ASN A 220 -5.03 10.19 11.73
N LEU A 221 -3.82 9.63 11.76
CA LEU A 221 -3.15 9.35 13.04
C LEU A 221 -3.06 10.59 13.91
N ALA A 222 -2.65 11.73 13.35
CA ALA A 222 -2.56 12.99 14.07
C ALA A 222 -3.93 13.57 14.46
N ALA A 223 -4.93 13.49 13.56
CA ALA A 223 -6.23 14.13 13.78
C ALA A 223 -7.21 13.29 14.61
N LEU A 224 -7.17 11.96 14.48
CA LEU A 224 -8.15 11.07 15.09
C LEU A 224 -7.61 10.35 16.33
N HIS A 225 -6.32 10.05 16.37
CA HIS A 225 -5.72 9.21 17.40
C HIS A 225 -4.76 9.94 18.34
N PHE A 226 -4.38 11.18 18.09
CA PHE A 226 -3.55 11.93 19.01
C PHE A 226 -4.42 12.75 19.97
N GLU A 227 -4.24 12.54 21.28
CA GLU A 227 -4.87 13.33 22.36
C GLU A 227 -3.85 14.35 22.88
N PRO A 228 -3.97 15.63 22.51
CA PRO A 228 -2.93 16.63 22.77
C PRO A 228 -2.78 16.97 24.27
N LYS A 229 -3.85 16.84 25.08
CA LYS A 229 -3.77 17.14 26.51
C LYS A 229 -2.99 16.07 27.29
N ALA A 230 -3.16 14.82 26.89
CA ALA A 230 -2.42 13.71 27.47
C ALA A 230 -1.06 13.49 26.80
N GLY A 231 -0.85 14.08 25.63
CA GLY A 231 0.39 13.92 24.83
C GLY A 231 0.60 12.48 24.36
N THR A 232 -0.48 11.75 24.12
CA THR A 232 -0.44 10.33 23.76
C THR A 232 -1.40 9.99 22.62
N LEU A 233 -1.26 8.77 22.09
CA LEU A 233 -2.21 8.19 21.15
C LEU A 233 -3.38 7.55 21.91
N VAL A 234 -4.49 7.34 21.20
CA VAL A 234 -5.69 6.62 21.69
C VAL A 234 -6.10 5.54 20.69
N ASP A 235 -6.71 4.45 21.18
CA ASP A 235 -7.00 3.26 20.38
C ASP A 235 -8.03 3.50 19.29
N SER A 236 -9.05 4.32 19.53
CA SER A 236 -10.14 4.50 18.58
C SER A 236 -10.72 5.90 18.57
N TRP A 237 -11.33 6.21 17.43
CA TRP A 237 -12.13 7.40 17.21
C TRP A 237 -13.42 7.02 16.47
N GLN A 238 -14.54 7.61 16.89
CA GLN A 238 -15.83 7.45 16.23
C GLN A 238 -16.69 8.70 16.44
N GLU A 239 -17.28 9.22 15.37
CA GLU A 239 -18.22 10.35 15.39
C GLU A 239 -17.73 11.55 16.23
N GLY A 240 -16.47 11.91 16.10
CA GLY A 240 -15.87 13.03 16.81
C GLY A 240 -15.41 12.73 18.24
N LYS A 241 -15.49 11.49 18.69
CA LYS A 241 -15.09 11.07 20.04
C LYS A 241 -13.90 10.12 20.01
N GLN A 242 -12.88 10.45 20.77
CA GLN A 242 -11.73 9.58 21.03
C GLN A 242 -11.98 8.65 22.20
N SER A 243 -11.41 7.44 22.18
CA SER A 243 -11.32 6.58 23.35
C SER A 243 -10.43 7.21 24.44
N ALA A 244 -10.58 6.75 25.68
CA ALA A 244 -9.79 7.25 26.80
C ALA A 244 -8.57 6.38 27.14
N HIS A 245 -8.23 5.41 26.27
CA HIS A 245 -7.14 4.46 26.51
C HIS A 245 -6.41 4.14 25.21
N VAL A 246 -5.21 3.59 25.37
CA VAL A 246 -4.39 3.04 24.30
C VAL A 246 -3.70 1.77 24.81
N THR A 247 -3.64 0.74 23.97
CA THR A 247 -2.82 -0.42 24.28
C THR A 247 -1.34 -0.09 24.06
N THR A 248 -0.47 -0.56 24.94
CA THR A 248 0.99 -0.37 24.80
C THR A 248 1.49 -0.92 23.48
N PHE A 249 0.92 -2.03 23.04
CA PHE A 249 1.26 -2.66 21.78
C PHE A 249 0.99 -1.72 20.60
N ASP A 250 -0.23 -1.20 20.47
CA ASP A 250 -0.60 -0.33 19.35
C ASP A 250 0.13 1.01 19.39
N ALA A 251 0.34 1.57 20.59
CA ALA A 251 1.13 2.79 20.75
C ALA A 251 2.58 2.59 20.26
N ALA A 252 3.23 1.49 20.68
CA ALA A 252 4.61 1.20 20.28
C ALA A 252 4.76 1.01 18.77
N TYR A 253 3.87 0.21 18.16
CA TYR A 253 3.93 -0.02 16.71
C TYR A 253 3.50 1.19 15.90
N ALA A 254 2.60 2.02 16.39
CA ALA A 254 2.30 3.31 15.76
C ALA A 254 3.53 4.22 15.71
N LEU A 255 4.35 4.26 16.77
CA LEU A 255 5.62 5.00 16.76
C LEU A 255 6.61 4.43 15.74
N VAL A 256 6.70 3.10 15.60
CA VAL A 256 7.52 2.46 14.58
C VAL A 256 7.04 2.86 13.18
N ALA A 257 5.75 2.77 12.90
CA ALA A 257 5.18 3.15 11.61
C ALA A 257 5.41 4.64 11.29
N LEU A 258 5.29 5.53 12.29
CA LEU A 258 5.59 6.95 12.15
C LEU A 258 7.07 7.21 11.85
N GLN A 259 7.97 6.46 12.48
CA GLN A 259 9.41 6.55 12.20
C GLN A 259 9.75 6.09 10.77
N ILE A 260 9.11 5.03 10.31
CA ILE A 260 9.26 4.55 8.92
C ILE A 260 8.73 5.59 7.94
N PHE A 261 7.55 6.15 8.20
CA PHE A 261 6.98 7.23 7.38
C PHE A 261 7.86 8.47 7.34
N GLN A 262 8.49 8.85 8.45
CA GLN A 262 9.43 9.97 8.50
C GLN A 262 10.69 9.73 7.67
N ARG A 263 11.13 8.48 7.59
CA ARG A 263 12.33 8.08 6.82
C ARG A 263 12.03 8.02 5.32
N ALA A 264 10.85 7.57 4.95
CA ALA A 264 10.40 7.50 3.57
C ALA A 264 10.16 8.89 2.96
#